data_f384a2efa639cc1036337641c5e29962
#
_entry.id   f384a2efa639cc1036337641c5e29962
#
_cell.length_a   1.000
_cell.length_b   1.000
_cell.length_c   1.000
_cell.angle_alpha   90.00
_cell.angle_beta   90.00
_cell.angle_gamma   90.00
#
_symmetry.space_group_name_H-M   'P 1'
#
loop_
_entity.id
_entity.type
_entity.pdbx_description
1 polymer ?
#
loop_
_entity_poly.entity_id
_entity_poly.type
_entity_poly.pdbx_seq_one_letter_code
_entity_poly.pdbx_strand_id
1 'polypeptide(L)'
;MKKLIALLLALVMVCGLVACGAKTPAVDAPADAPAADAGMTFAIVPKSAGNPYNEREASGFEAGCAALGVTPIVQYPEDTSAEAQINVINNLVAQGVDGIAVAANDAEALESTLNAAKAAGIVVVSLDSDAKGAQLFVNQAGVKEVAQVLVDSIYDMSGGAGEFAVLSASSTATNQNAWIAGMEQIIAADSKYADLVWVETVYGDDESQKSYALSESLMTNYPNLKVVCCPTTVGVLACAQAVQNAGSSIKVAGLGLPSEMNGYVGADLPCPYMFLWNPIEVGETAAYAIQAIIDGLTTGTVGEEFTAANGNTYVVLDADPSVGVQSTQIIVGPPYAFNADNIAEWAEVY
;
A
#
# COMPACT_ATOMS: atom_id res chain seq x y z
N MET A 1 16.19 53.49 32.44
CA MET A 1 16.11 53.57 33.88
C MET A 1 16.11 52.15 34.42
N LYS A 2 17.29 51.79 34.89
CA LYS A 2 17.61 51.47 36.29
C LYS A 2 16.83 50.24 36.77
N LYS A 3 17.48 49.07 36.81
CA LYS A 3 18.39 48.59 37.89
C LYS A 3 17.63 47.90 39.03
N LEU A 4 18.07 46.70 39.30
CA LEU A 4 18.37 46.06 40.61
C LEU A 4 17.15 45.37 41.26
N ILE A 5 17.23 44.13 41.80
CA ILE A 5 18.14 43.50 42.81
C ILE A 5 17.81 42.01 42.75
N ALA A 6 18.56 41.00 42.48
CA ALA A 6 19.76 40.44 43.15
C ALA A 6 19.57 40.00 44.61
N LEU A 7 19.83 38.72 44.84
CA LEU A 7 20.50 38.09 45.99
C LEU A 7 19.67 37.78 47.24
N LEU A 8 19.72 36.51 47.65
CA LEU A 8 20.14 35.99 48.97
C LEU A 8 20.10 34.47 48.89
N LEU A 9 21.25 33.84 48.72
CA LEU A 9 22.22 33.32 49.70
C LEU A 9 21.60 32.20 50.56
N ALA A 10 21.96 30.94 50.35
CA ALA A 10 23.20 30.26 50.76
C ALA A 10 23.40 30.12 52.29
N LEU A 11 23.71 28.90 52.59
CA LEU A 11 24.49 28.47 53.75
C LEU A 11 23.73 27.99 54.98
N VAL A 12 23.79 26.68 55.28
CA VAL A 12 24.43 26.18 56.48
C VAL A 12 24.97 24.80 56.27
N MET A 13 26.25 24.67 56.34
CA MET A 13 27.05 23.46 56.54
C MET A 13 27.13 23.11 58.02
N VAL A 14 27.38 21.84 58.26
CA VAL A 14 28.41 21.30 59.13
C VAL A 14 27.98 20.46 60.35
N CYS A 15 28.46 19.26 60.31
CA CYS A 15 29.03 18.36 61.32
C CYS A 15 28.18 17.63 62.32
N GLY A 16 28.42 16.34 62.31
CA GLY A 16 28.17 15.42 63.44
C GLY A 16 28.49 13.98 63.14
N LEU A 17 29.79 13.64 63.03
CA LEU A 17 30.24 12.26 63.13
C LEU A 17 30.07 11.74 64.55
N VAL A 18 29.23 10.72 64.72
CA VAL A 18 29.43 9.71 65.80
C VAL A 18 29.03 8.35 65.26
N ALA A 19 30.00 7.46 65.24
CA ALA A 19 29.83 6.05 64.96
C ALA A 19 29.12 5.33 66.12
N CYS A 20 28.11 4.51 65.78
CA CYS A 20 27.79 3.32 66.56
C CYS A 20 27.05 2.32 65.65
N GLY A 21 27.59 1.14 65.51
CA GLY A 21 27.06 0.09 64.69
C GLY A 21 25.72 -0.45 65.20
N ALA A 22 24.78 -0.51 64.28
CA ALA A 22 23.64 -1.43 64.35
C ALA A 22 23.41 -1.98 62.96
N LYS A 23 23.46 -3.27 62.77
CA LYS A 23 23.06 -3.99 61.55
C LYS A 23 21.59 -3.70 61.30
N THR A 24 21.30 -2.85 60.31
CA THR A 24 19.98 -2.76 59.70
C THR A 24 19.80 -3.98 58.78
N PRO A 25 18.62 -4.67 58.83
CA PRO A 25 18.31 -5.71 57.87
C PRO A 25 18.25 -5.07 56.47
N ALA A 26 18.82 -5.74 55.47
CA ALA A 26 18.63 -5.42 54.08
C ALA A 26 17.11 -5.42 53.80
N VAL A 27 16.56 -4.30 53.45
CA VAL A 27 15.25 -4.21 52.80
C VAL A 27 15.48 -4.79 51.40
N ASP A 28 14.97 -5.98 51.14
CA ASP A 28 14.86 -6.50 49.81
C ASP A 28 14.17 -5.44 48.94
N ALA A 29 14.87 -5.02 47.87
CA ALA A 29 14.23 -4.28 46.81
C ALA A 29 13.01 -5.08 46.34
N PRO A 30 11.88 -4.44 46.06
CA PRO A 30 10.75 -5.18 45.49
C PRO A 30 11.25 -5.92 44.28
N ALA A 31 11.03 -7.23 44.26
CA ALA A 31 11.20 -8.01 43.04
C ALA A 31 10.51 -7.28 41.88
N ASP A 32 11.21 -7.14 40.77
CA ASP A 32 10.64 -6.62 39.53
C ASP A 32 9.22 -7.15 39.39
N ALA A 33 8.26 -6.24 39.34
CA ALA A 33 6.92 -6.59 38.89
C ALA A 33 7.10 -7.26 37.55
N PRO A 34 6.45 -8.41 37.27
CA PRO A 34 6.52 -8.98 35.95
C PRO A 34 6.18 -7.88 34.97
N ALA A 35 7.06 -7.66 33.96
CA ALA A 35 6.75 -6.80 32.84
C ALA A 35 5.36 -7.21 32.39
N ALA A 36 4.41 -6.26 32.37
CA ALA A 36 3.12 -6.51 31.76
C ALA A 36 3.43 -7.15 30.41
N ASP A 37 2.80 -8.28 30.13
CA ASP A 37 2.90 -8.97 28.84
C ASP A 37 2.64 -7.90 27.78
N ALA A 38 3.70 -7.37 27.17
CA ALA A 38 3.58 -6.38 26.12
C ALA A 38 2.98 -7.17 24.97
N GLY A 39 1.67 -7.00 24.76
CA GLY A 39 0.95 -7.68 23.68
C GLY A 39 1.68 -7.49 22.36
N MET A 40 1.47 -8.42 21.42
CA MET A 40 2.08 -8.36 20.09
C MET A 40 1.83 -7.01 19.42
N THR A 41 2.80 -6.58 18.63
CA THR A 41 2.77 -5.33 17.88
C THR A 41 3.04 -5.60 16.40
N PHE A 42 2.09 -5.24 15.54
CA PHE A 42 2.26 -5.32 14.09
C PHE A 42 2.37 -3.92 13.48
N ALA A 43 3.19 -3.78 12.46
CA ALA A 43 3.39 -2.53 11.76
C ALA A 43 2.99 -2.64 10.29
N ILE A 44 2.40 -1.57 9.74
CA ILE A 44 2.22 -1.41 8.31
C ILE A 44 3.06 -0.23 7.81
N VAL A 45 3.72 -0.44 6.67
CA VAL A 45 4.50 0.56 5.94
C VAL A 45 3.87 0.75 4.55
N PRO A 46 2.90 1.67 4.41
CA PRO A 46 2.31 1.99 3.11
C PRO A 46 3.31 2.67 2.17
N LYS A 47 2.93 2.90 0.90
CA LYS A 47 3.79 3.54 -0.10
C LYS A 47 4.08 5.02 0.20
N SER A 48 3.07 5.77 0.62
CA SER A 48 3.18 7.22 0.87
C SER A 48 2.07 7.71 1.79
N ALA A 49 2.30 8.83 2.46
CA ALA A 49 1.28 9.58 3.16
C ALA A 49 0.45 10.44 2.19
N GLY A 50 -0.79 10.76 2.57
CA GLY A 50 -1.66 11.65 1.80
C GLY A 50 -2.25 11.05 0.53
N ASN A 51 -2.05 9.75 0.28
CA ASN A 51 -2.74 9.01 -0.75
C ASN A 51 -3.95 8.29 -0.11
N PRO A 52 -5.19 8.63 -0.50
CA PRO A 52 -6.40 8.08 0.13
C PRO A 52 -6.48 6.54 0.07
N TYR A 53 -5.95 5.91 -0.98
CA TYR A 53 -5.87 4.46 -1.07
C TYR A 53 -5.02 3.87 0.06
N ASN A 54 -3.81 4.41 0.26
CA ASN A 54 -2.91 3.97 1.31
C ASN A 54 -3.49 4.19 2.72
N GLU A 55 -4.26 5.26 2.90
CA GLU A 55 -4.94 5.55 4.17
C GLU A 55 -6.05 4.54 4.45
N ARG A 56 -6.82 4.13 3.43
CA ARG A 56 -7.83 3.08 3.57
C ARG A 56 -7.20 1.72 3.87
N GLU A 57 -6.12 1.39 3.20
CA GLU A 57 -5.36 0.16 3.46
C GLU A 57 -4.81 0.12 4.90
N ALA A 58 -4.22 1.23 5.37
CA ALA A 58 -3.76 1.35 6.75
C ALA A 58 -4.90 1.21 7.76
N SER A 59 -6.06 1.84 7.50
CA SER A 59 -7.23 1.71 8.37
C SER A 59 -7.74 0.27 8.47
N GLY A 60 -7.69 -0.48 7.37
CA GLY A 60 -8.00 -1.90 7.36
C GLY A 60 -7.02 -2.71 8.21
N PHE A 61 -5.73 -2.42 8.10
CA PHE A 61 -4.72 -3.08 8.92
C PHE A 61 -4.94 -2.81 10.42
N GLU A 62 -5.26 -1.58 10.80
CA GLU A 62 -5.60 -1.24 12.19
C GLU A 62 -6.84 -2.01 12.68
N ALA A 63 -7.87 -2.13 11.82
CA ALA A 63 -9.07 -2.91 12.14
C ALA A 63 -8.76 -4.41 12.31
N GLY A 64 -7.93 -4.98 11.43
CA GLY A 64 -7.46 -6.37 11.52
C GLY A 64 -6.67 -6.62 12.82
N CYS A 65 -5.74 -5.72 13.16
CA CYS A 65 -5.00 -5.78 14.42
C CYS A 65 -5.93 -5.70 15.64
N ALA A 66 -6.92 -4.80 15.61
CA ALA A 66 -7.90 -4.67 16.69
C ALA A 66 -8.73 -5.94 16.87
N ALA A 67 -9.13 -6.60 15.78
CA ALA A 67 -9.85 -7.88 15.82
C ALA A 67 -8.99 -9.02 16.43
N LEU A 68 -7.67 -8.95 16.25
CA LEU A 68 -6.70 -9.90 16.80
C LEU A 68 -6.27 -9.56 18.23
N GLY A 69 -6.60 -8.38 18.76
CA GLY A 69 -6.10 -7.89 20.04
C GLY A 69 -4.60 -7.52 20.01
N VAL A 70 -4.09 -7.16 18.84
CA VAL A 70 -2.70 -6.76 18.58
C VAL A 70 -2.60 -5.23 18.47
N THR A 71 -1.49 -4.67 18.92
CA THR A 71 -1.24 -3.23 18.81
C THR A 71 -0.77 -2.86 17.40
N PRO A 72 -1.49 -2.01 16.64
CA PRO A 72 -1.05 -1.57 15.32
C PRO A 72 -0.06 -0.41 15.41
N ILE A 73 0.89 -0.37 14.47
CA ILE A 73 1.73 0.79 14.15
C ILE A 73 1.54 1.10 12.66
N VAL A 74 1.10 2.31 12.34
CA VAL A 74 1.09 2.82 10.95
C VAL A 74 2.24 3.79 10.81
N GLN A 75 3.17 3.51 9.90
CA GLN A 75 4.31 4.40 9.68
C GLN A 75 4.55 4.62 8.19
N TYR A 76 4.26 5.82 7.74
CA TYR A 76 4.51 6.24 6.36
C TYR A 76 5.97 6.65 6.16
N PRO A 77 6.57 6.36 4.99
CA PRO A 77 7.85 6.94 4.61
C PRO A 77 7.71 8.45 4.35
N GLU A 78 8.83 9.18 4.43
CA GLU A 78 8.85 10.64 4.20
C GLU A 78 8.55 10.99 2.73
N ASP A 79 8.92 10.09 1.82
CA ASP A 79 8.67 10.20 0.39
C ASP A 79 8.49 8.80 -0.23
N THR A 80 8.29 8.71 -1.54
CA THR A 80 8.07 7.46 -2.27
C THR A 80 9.36 6.71 -2.64
N SER A 81 10.51 7.07 -2.06
CA SER A 81 11.76 6.37 -2.31
C SER A 81 11.87 5.06 -1.50
N ALA A 82 12.59 4.10 -2.06
CA ALA A 82 12.92 2.87 -1.34
C ALA A 82 13.78 3.16 -0.10
N GLU A 83 14.65 4.17 -0.14
CA GLU A 83 15.49 4.56 1.00
C GLU A 83 14.64 5.03 2.19
N ALA A 84 13.60 5.82 1.95
CA ALA A 84 12.68 6.24 2.99
C ALA A 84 11.96 5.03 3.63
N GLN A 85 11.51 4.05 2.84
CA GLN A 85 10.91 2.82 3.37
C GLN A 85 11.93 1.97 4.15
N ILE A 86 13.16 1.84 3.68
CA ILE A 86 14.25 1.13 4.39
C ILE A 86 14.48 1.75 5.77
N ASN A 87 14.50 3.08 5.86
CA ASN A 87 14.68 3.78 7.14
C ASN A 87 13.53 3.49 8.11
N VAL A 88 12.29 3.49 7.63
CA VAL A 88 11.11 3.13 8.42
C VAL A 88 11.21 1.69 8.91
N ILE A 89 11.49 0.73 8.03
CA ILE A 89 11.60 -0.69 8.38
C ILE A 89 12.71 -0.93 9.41
N ASN A 90 13.88 -0.31 9.25
CA ASN A 90 14.98 -0.41 10.21
C ASN A 90 14.58 0.12 11.60
N ASN A 91 13.81 1.20 11.65
CA ASN A 91 13.30 1.75 12.90
C ASN A 91 12.31 0.78 13.58
N LEU A 92 11.42 0.14 12.80
CA LEU A 92 10.48 -0.85 13.31
C LEU A 92 11.20 -2.11 13.84
N VAL A 93 12.23 -2.56 13.13
CA VAL A 93 13.12 -3.65 13.59
C VAL A 93 13.77 -3.30 14.93
N ALA A 94 14.28 -2.07 15.06
CA ALA A 94 14.89 -1.60 16.31
C ALA A 94 13.88 -1.45 17.47
N GLN A 95 12.59 -1.23 17.17
CA GLN A 95 11.50 -1.22 18.15
C GLN A 95 11.10 -2.62 18.59
N GLY A 96 11.47 -3.68 17.85
CA GLY A 96 11.16 -5.06 18.18
C GLY A 96 9.68 -5.40 17.93
N VAL A 97 9.10 -4.94 16.84
CA VAL A 97 7.75 -5.35 16.42
C VAL A 97 7.73 -6.84 16.06
N ASP A 98 6.57 -7.49 16.21
CA ASP A 98 6.42 -8.92 15.93
C ASP A 98 6.14 -9.21 14.45
N GLY A 99 5.53 -8.26 13.76
CA GLY A 99 5.21 -8.38 12.34
C GLY A 99 5.28 -7.05 11.57
N ILE A 100 5.65 -7.13 10.30
CA ILE A 100 5.69 -5.99 9.37
C ILE A 100 4.95 -6.37 8.09
N ALA A 101 3.99 -5.54 7.70
CA ALA A 101 3.37 -5.52 6.38
C ALA A 101 3.90 -4.32 5.60
N VAL A 102 4.40 -4.52 4.38
CA VAL A 102 4.96 -3.43 3.56
C VAL A 102 4.40 -3.44 2.14
N ALA A 103 3.93 -2.28 1.67
CA ALA A 103 3.63 -2.02 0.27
C ALA A 103 4.87 -1.43 -0.40
N ALA A 104 5.61 -2.24 -1.17
CA ALA A 104 6.93 -1.83 -1.65
C ALA A 104 6.86 -0.74 -2.74
N ASN A 105 7.65 0.32 -2.59
CA ASN A 105 7.91 1.30 -3.66
C ASN A 105 8.91 0.77 -4.70
N ASP A 106 9.82 -0.12 -4.25
CA ASP A 106 10.75 -0.85 -5.09
C ASP A 106 10.99 -2.24 -4.47
N ALA A 107 10.54 -3.28 -5.16
CA ALA A 107 10.56 -4.64 -4.65
C ALA A 107 11.98 -5.18 -4.38
N GLU A 108 12.93 -4.86 -5.26
CA GLU A 108 14.29 -5.36 -5.20
C GLU A 108 15.11 -4.64 -4.11
N ALA A 109 14.93 -3.32 -3.99
CA ALA A 109 15.71 -2.49 -3.06
C ALA A 109 15.46 -2.85 -1.59
N LEU A 110 14.26 -3.37 -1.27
CA LEU A 110 13.88 -3.73 0.10
C LEU A 110 14.42 -5.09 0.55
N GLU A 111 14.83 -5.97 -0.37
CA GLU A 111 15.15 -7.38 -0.09
C GLU A 111 16.11 -7.58 1.11
N SER A 112 17.20 -6.83 1.13
CA SER A 112 18.22 -6.96 2.20
C SER A 112 17.66 -6.58 3.57
N THR A 113 16.86 -5.52 3.62
CA THR A 113 16.25 -5.00 4.86
C THR A 113 15.18 -5.96 5.39
N LEU A 114 14.33 -6.50 4.51
CA LEU A 114 13.31 -7.47 4.89
C LEU A 114 13.94 -8.80 5.35
N ASN A 115 15.02 -9.23 4.72
CA ASN A 115 15.76 -10.41 5.18
C ASN A 115 16.39 -10.18 6.57
N ALA A 116 16.88 -8.97 6.86
CA ALA A 116 17.39 -8.61 8.18
C ALA A 116 16.28 -8.60 9.24
N ALA A 117 15.10 -8.09 8.93
CA ALA A 117 13.93 -8.13 9.79
C ALA A 117 13.52 -9.58 10.14
N LYS A 118 13.46 -10.47 9.14
CA LYS A 118 13.20 -11.90 9.35
C LYS A 118 14.27 -12.58 10.20
N ALA A 119 15.54 -12.25 9.98
CA ALA A 119 16.65 -12.78 10.80
C ALA A 119 16.57 -12.31 12.25
N ALA A 120 15.93 -11.18 12.52
CA ALA A 120 15.62 -10.71 13.88
C ALA A 120 14.37 -11.38 14.49
N GLY A 121 13.70 -12.29 13.78
CA GLY A 121 12.52 -13.03 14.24
C GLY A 121 11.18 -12.35 13.92
N ILE A 122 11.19 -11.28 13.14
CA ILE A 122 9.97 -10.54 12.76
C ILE A 122 9.32 -11.23 11.55
N VAL A 123 8.01 -11.44 11.60
CA VAL A 123 7.24 -11.89 10.44
C VAL A 123 7.11 -10.75 9.43
N VAL A 124 7.42 -11.00 8.18
CA VAL A 124 7.37 -9.99 7.11
C VAL A 124 6.45 -10.46 5.98
N VAL A 125 5.39 -9.71 5.73
CA VAL A 125 4.52 -9.89 4.56
C VAL A 125 4.57 -8.64 3.68
N SER A 126 4.39 -8.79 2.38
CA SER A 126 4.07 -7.67 1.50
C SER A 126 2.57 -7.60 1.25
N LEU A 127 2.05 -6.40 0.94
CA LEU A 127 0.66 -6.19 0.55
C LEU A 127 0.60 -5.16 -0.57
N ASP A 128 -0.46 -5.17 -1.37
CA ASP A 128 -0.65 -4.27 -2.53
C ASP A 128 0.48 -4.33 -3.56
N SER A 129 1.70 -4.09 -3.16
CA SER A 129 2.92 -4.20 -3.98
C SER A 129 3.85 -5.23 -3.38
N ASP A 130 4.23 -6.22 -4.19
CA ASP A 130 5.14 -7.27 -3.76
C ASP A 130 6.52 -6.72 -3.39
N ALA A 131 7.16 -7.36 -2.42
CA ALA A 131 8.50 -7.05 -1.95
C ALA A 131 9.33 -8.33 -1.90
N LYS A 132 10.41 -8.38 -2.66
CA LYS A 132 11.35 -9.49 -2.60
C LYS A 132 11.92 -9.63 -1.19
N GLY A 133 11.85 -10.83 -0.66
CA GLY A 133 12.22 -11.09 0.73
C GLY A 133 11.04 -11.14 1.70
N ALA A 134 9.81 -10.82 1.31
CA ALA A 134 8.62 -11.12 2.08
C ALA A 134 8.40 -12.65 2.20
N GLN A 135 7.72 -13.08 3.27
CA GLN A 135 7.36 -14.50 3.47
C GLN A 135 6.10 -14.87 2.69
N LEU A 136 5.23 -13.90 2.47
CA LEU A 136 3.98 -14.05 1.76
C LEU A 136 3.55 -12.68 1.20
N PHE A 137 3.05 -12.67 -0.02
CA PHE A 137 2.43 -11.49 -0.62
C PHE A 137 0.92 -11.55 -0.50
N VAL A 138 0.33 -10.57 0.16
CA VAL A 138 -1.12 -10.35 0.22
C VAL A 138 -1.50 -9.51 -0.99
N ASN A 139 -1.78 -10.21 -2.10
CA ASN A 139 -2.10 -9.59 -3.37
C ASN A 139 -3.59 -9.23 -3.42
N GLN A 140 -3.88 -7.98 -3.62
CA GLN A 140 -5.23 -7.42 -3.67
C GLN A 140 -6.12 -8.07 -4.72
N ALA A 141 -5.54 -8.40 -5.90
CA ALA A 141 -6.20 -9.09 -7.00
C ALA A 141 -5.15 -9.72 -7.93
N GLY A 142 -5.50 -10.77 -8.64
CA GLY A 142 -4.61 -11.44 -9.58
C GLY A 142 -4.09 -10.48 -10.65
N VAL A 143 -2.76 -10.45 -10.86
CA VAL A 143 -2.13 -9.50 -11.80
C VAL A 143 -2.71 -9.63 -13.21
N LYS A 144 -2.88 -10.87 -13.69
CA LYS A 144 -3.46 -11.14 -15.03
C LYS A 144 -4.93 -10.72 -15.12
N GLU A 145 -5.68 -10.85 -14.02
CA GLU A 145 -7.08 -10.44 -13.96
C GLU A 145 -7.20 -8.91 -14.02
N VAL A 146 -6.35 -8.19 -13.28
CA VAL A 146 -6.29 -6.73 -13.35
C VAL A 146 -5.87 -6.27 -14.75
N ALA A 147 -4.82 -6.85 -15.33
CA ALA A 147 -4.39 -6.53 -16.69
C ALA A 147 -5.50 -6.78 -17.71
N GLN A 148 -6.25 -7.88 -17.56
CA GLN A 148 -7.35 -8.24 -18.47
C GLN A 148 -8.48 -7.19 -18.43
N VAL A 149 -8.94 -6.79 -17.22
CA VAL A 149 -10.01 -5.79 -17.12
C VAL A 149 -9.57 -4.42 -17.64
N LEU A 150 -8.29 -4.06 -17.50
CA LEU A 150 -7.74 -2.82 -18.07
C LEU A 150 -7.70 -2.86 -19.60
N VAL A 151 -7.21 -3.95 -20.19
CA VAL A 151 -7.19 -4.13 -21.67
C VAL A 151 -8.59 -4.18 -22.26
N ASP A 152 -9.51 -4.89 -21.62
CA ASP A 152 -10.91 -4.92 -22.04
C ASP A 152 -11.56 -3.55 -21.97
N SER A 153 -11.26 -2.76 -20.93
CA SER A 153 -11.75 -1.39 -20.80
C SER A 153 -11.24 -0.48 -21.93
N ILE A 154 -9.95 -0.57 -22.26
CA ILE A 154 -9.36 0.17 -23.39
C ILE A 154 -10.06 -0.22 -24.70
N TYR A 155 -10.24 -1.53 -24.93
CA TYR A 155 -10.90 -2.05 -26.14
C TYR A 155 -12.33 -1.52 -26.26
N ASP A 156 -13.13 -1.65 -25.20
CA ASP A 156 -14.52 -1.21 -25.19
C ASP A 156 -14.65 0.30 -25.38
N MET A 157 -13.89 1.09 -24.63
CA MET A 157 -13.94 2.54 -24.66
C MET A 157 -13.39 3.14 -25.96
N SER A 158 -12.44 2.45 -26.62
CA SER A 158 -11.92 2.87 -27.94
C SER A 158 -12.83 2.46 -29.12
N GLY A 159 -13.82 1.60 -28.86
CA GLY A 159 -14.65 1.00 -29.91
C GLY A 159 -13.91 -0.09 -30.67
N GLY A 160 -12.99 -0.80 -30.04
CA GLY A 160 -12.26 -1.94 -30.55
C GLY A 160 -10.96 -1.61 -31.28
N ALA A 161 -10.64 -0.33 -31.52
CA ALA A 161 -9.45 0.07 -32.29
C ALA A 161 -9.03 1.52 -31.98
N GLY A 162 -7.76 1.82 -32.16
CA GLY A 162 -7.21 3.19 -32.11
C GLY A 162 -6.16 3.41 -31.04
N GLU A 163 -5.74 4.66 -30.93
CA GLU A 163 -4.64 5.06 -30.05
C GLU A 163 -5.08 5.09 -28.59
N PHE A 164 -4.25 4.53 -27.71
CA PHE A 164 -4.36 4.68 -26.27
C PHE A 164 -3.00 4.94 -25.64
N ALA A 165 -2.99 5.61 -24.50
CA ALA A 165 -1.80 5.83 -23.67
C ALA A 165 -2.01 5.27 -22.27
N VAL A 166 -0.91 5.04 -21.55
CA VAL A 166 -0.93 4.65 -20.14
C VAL A 166 -0.32 5.78 -19.29
N LEU A 167 -1.04 6.20 -18.24
CA LEU A 167 -0.53 7.11 -17.22
C LEU A 167 -0.39 6.32 -15.93
N SER A 168 0.84 5.96 -15.59
CA SER A 168 1.19 5.12 -14.45
C SER A 168 1.67 5.95 -13.25
N ALA A 169 1.95 5.26 -12.13
CA ALA A 169 2.57 5.83 -10.94
C ALA A 169 4.07 6.13 -11.20
N SER A 170 4.99 5.61 -10.43
CA SER A 170 6.43 5.77 -10.70
C SER A 170 6.94 4.68 -11.64
N SER A 171 8.11 4.93 -12.26
CA SER A 171 8.74 3.95 -13.15
C SER A 171 9.25 2.69 -12.41
N THR A 172 9.35 2.73 -11.09
CA THR A 172 9.74 1.60 -10.23
C THR A 172 8.56 0.94 -9.52
N ALA A 173 7.35 1.47 -9.68
CA ALA A 173 6.15 0.98 -8.98
C ALA A 173 5.84 -0.48 -9.35
N THR A 174 6.02 -1.37 -8.38
CA THR A 174 6.03 -2.83 -8.59
C THR A 174 4.72 -3.35 -9.17
N ASN A 175 3.58 -3.02 -8.54
CA ASN A 175 2.27 -3.51 -8.96
C ASN A 175 1.82 -2.92 -10.30
N GLN A 176 1.99 -1.60 -10.53
CA GLN A 176 1.64 -0.98 -11.80
C GLN A 176 2.46 -1.57 -12.96
N ASN A 177 3.76 -1.76 -12.75
CA ASN A 177 4.62 -2.38 -13.77
C ASN A 177 4.22 -3.84 -14.06
N ALA A 178 3.80 -4.59 -13.03
CA ALA A 178 3.27 -5.93 -13.19
C ALA A 178 1.99 -5.96 -14.07
N TRP A 179 1.05 -5.05 -13.81
CA TRP A 179 -0.17 -4.94 -14.63
C TRP A 179 0.13 -4.50 -16.05
N ILE A 180 1.03 -3.52 -16.25
CA ILE A 180 1.49 -3.06 -17.57
C ILE A 180 2.10 -4.23 -18.37
N ALA A 181 2.99 -5.01 -17.76
CA ALA A 181 3.57 -6.19 -18.40
C ALA A 181 2.49 -7.24 -18.75
N GLY A 182 1.51 -7.43 -17.88
CA GLY A 182 0.35 -8.29 -18.14
C GLY A 182 -0.50 -7.78 -19.31
N MET A 183 -0.75 -6.46 -19.40
CA MET A 183 -1.46 -5.84 -20.52
C MET A 183 -0.72 -6.05 -21.84
N GLU A 184 0.60 -5.86 -21.88
CA GLU A 184 1.43 -6.13 -23.06
C GLU A 184 1.30 -7.58 -23.53
N GLN A 185 1.37 -8.54 -22.58
CA GLN A 185 1.23 -9.96 -22.89
C GLN A 185 -0.16 -10.29 -23.48
N ILE A 186 -1.23 -9.74 -22.90
CA ILE A 186 -2.61 -9.97 -23.35
C ILE A 186 -2.81 -9.40 -24.75
N ILE A 187 -2.39 -8.16 -24.99
CA ILE A 187 -2.52 -7.51 -26.30
C ILE A 187 -1.73 -8.26 -27.37
N ALA A 188 -0.53 -8.73 -27.05
CA ALA A 188 0.29 -9.50 -27.99
C ALA A 188 -0.25 -10.90 -28.29
N ALA A 189 -0.96 -11.52 -27.35
CA ALA A 189 -1.42 -12.90 -27.46
C ALA A 189 -2.77 -13.04 -28.16
N ASP A 190 -3.66 -12.03 -28.12
CA ASP A 190 -5.02 -12.14 -28.65
C ASP A 190 -5.25 -11.13 -29.80
N SER A 191 -5.55 -11.68 -30.97
CA SER A 191 -5.88 -10.90 -32.17
C SER A 191 -7.11 -9.98 -32.02
N LYS A 192 -7.94 -10.16 -30.98
CA LYS A 192 -9.02 -9.26 -30.61
C LYS A 192 -8.50 -7.83 -30.43
N TYR A 193 -7.29 -7.69 -29.91
CA TYR A 193 -6.69 -6.39 -29.56
C TYR A 193 -5.70 -5.84 -30.62
N ALA A 194 -5.59 -6.51 -31.77
CA ALA A 194 -4.58 -6.19 -32.80
C ALA A 194 -4.68 -4.76 -33.36
N ASP A 195 -5.86 -4.14 -33.29
CA ASP A 195 -6.11 -2.78 -33.78
C ASP A 195 -5.97 -1.70 -32.67
N LEU A 196 -5.58 -2.09 -31.46
CA LEU A 196 -5.19 -1.16 -30.40
C LEU A 196 -3.76 -0.68 -30.63
N VAL A 197 -3.52 0.63 -30.54
CA VAL A 197 -2.21 1.23 -30.73
C VAL A 197 -1.77 1.90 -29.42
N TRP A 198 -0.86 1.26 -28.71
CA TRP A 198 -0.24 1.84 -27.49
C TRP A 198 0.80 2.87 -27.89
N VAL A 199 0.50 4.16 -27.71
CA VAL A 199 1.36 5.25 -28.20
C VAL A 199 2.43 5.66 -27.20
N GLU A 200 2.12 5.67 -25.89
CA GLU A 200 3.07 6.10 -24.86
C GLU A 200 2.67 5.59 -23.47
N THR A 201 3.67 5.41 -22.61
CA THR A 201 3.50 5.27 -21.15
C THR A 201 4.19 6.45 -20.46
N VAL A 202 3.45 7.19 -19.63
CA VAL A 202 3.97 8.30 -18.82
C VAL A 202 3.81 8.01 -17.33
N TYR A 203 4.64 8.65 -16.51
CA TYR A 203 4.72 8.38 -15.08
C TYR A 203 4.43 9.64 -14.26
N GLY A 204 3.29 9.63 -13.57
CA GLY A 204 2.80 10.75 -12.75
C GLY A 204 3.38 10.78 -11.33
N ASP A 205 4.14 9.74 -10.92
CA ASP A 205 4.74 9.57 -9.59
C ASP A 205 3.72 9.63 -8.44
N ASP A 206 2.46 9.29 -8.73
CA ASP A 206 1.31 9.47 -7.84
C ASP A 206 1.16 10.92 -7.31
N GLU A 207 1.66 11.89 -8.07
CA GLU A 207 1.45 13.31 -7.84
C GLU A 207 0.31 13.84 -8.71
N SER A 208 -0.73 14.38 -8.06
CA SER A 208 -1.95 14.83 -8.75
C SER A 208 -1.67 15.89 -9.82
N GLN A 209 -0.85 16.92 -9.50
CA GLN A 209 -0.53 17.99 -10.44
C GLN A 209 0.30 17.51 -11.62
N LYS A 210 1.26 16.62 -11.39
CA LYS A 210 2.09 16.01 -12.42
C LYS A 210 1.24 15.15 -13.35
N SER A 211 0.39 14.29 -12.77
CA SER A 211 -0.53 13.43 -13.52
C SER A 211 -1.50 14.24 -14.37
N TYR A 212 -2.02 15.35 -13.84
CA TYR A 212 -2.88 16.27 -14.58
C TYR A 212 -2.15 16.89 -15.79
N ALA A 213 -0.95 17.45 -15.57
CA ALA A 213 -0.16 18.06 -16.65
C ALA A 213 0.26 17.03 -17.72
N LEU A 214 0.57 15.80 -17.33
CA LEU A 214 0.85 14.71 -18.27
C LEU A 214 -0.39 14.34 -19.09
N SER A 215 -1.56 14.34 -18.50
CA SER A 215 -2.82 14.11 -19.20
C SER A 215 -3.09 15.17 -20.27
N GLU A 216 -2.87 16.46 -19.96
CA GLU A 216 -2.95 17.56 -20.94
C GLU A 216 -1.92 17.38 -22.07
N SER A 217 -0.70 16.96 -21.73
CA SER A 217 0.35 16.70 -22.71
C SER A 217 -0.01 15.54 -23.64
N LEU A 218 -0.56 14.44 -23.12
CA LEU A 218 -1.04 13.31 -23.93
C LEU A 218 -2.13 13.75 -24.92
N MET A 219 -3.13 14.51 -24.43
CA MET A 219 -4.19 15.03 -25.29
C MET A 219 -3.67 15.95 -26.41
N THR A 220 -2.61 16.70 -26.13
CA THR A 220 -2.01 17.62 -27.09
C THR A 220 -1.13 16.91 -28.11
N ASN A 221 -0.32 15.96 -27.66
CA ASN A 221 0.67 15.26 -28.48
C ASN A 221 0.04 14.19 -29.38
N TYR A 222 -1.08 13.61 -28.96
CA TYR A 222 -1.76 12.51 -29.65
C TYR A 222 -3.21 12.91 -30.02
N PRO A 223 -3.41 13.64 -31.12
CA PRO A 223 -4.73 14.16 -31.49
C PRO A 223 -5.76 13.07 -31.86
N ASN A 224 -5.32 11.83 -32.10
CA ASN A 224 -6.17 10.67 -32.36
C ASN A 224 -6.37 9.78 -31.11
N LEU A 225 -5.85 10.20 -29.95
CA LEU A 225 -5.95 9.45 -28.72
C LEU A 225 -7.42 9.24 -28.33
N LYS A 226 -7.80 7.99 -28.08
CA LYS A 226 -9.15 7.64 -27.68
C LYS A 226 -9.30 7.34 -26.20
N VAL A 227 -8.27 6.72 -25.60
CA VAL A 227 -8.31 6.28 -24.21
C VAL A 227 -6.99 6.60 -23.52
N VAL A 228 -7.06 7.09 -22.29
CA VAL A 228 -5.94 7.05 -21.34
C VAL A 228 -6.27 6.01 -20.28
N CYS A 229 -5.43 5.00 -20.14
CA CYS A 229 -5.54 4.01 -19.10
C CYS A 229 -4.65 4.39 -17.90
N CYS A 230 -5.23 4.48 -16.73
CA CYS A 230 -4.54 4.90 -15.51
C CYS A 230 -4.60 3.78 -14.45
N PRO A 231 -3.60 2.91 -14.37
CA PRO A 231 -3.54 1.85 -13.34
C PRO A 231 -3.11 2.42 -11.97
N THR A 232 -3.61 3.59 -11.59
CA THR A 232 -3.31 4.27 -10.32
C THR A 232 -4.44 5.20 -9.92
N THR A 233 -4.80 5.24 -8.63
CA THR A 233 -5.93 6.01 -8.11
C THR A 233 -5.72 7.52 -8.27
N VAL A 234 -4.51 8.00 -8.03
CA VAL A 234 -4.16 9.42 -8.22
C VAL A 234 -4.19 9.81 -9.70
N GLY A 235 -3.63 8.96 -10.55
CA GLY A 235 -3.56 9.22 -12.00
C GLY A 235 -4.94 9.22 -12.66
N VAL A 236 -5.83 8.28 -12.31
CA VAL A 236 -7.15 8.18 -12.93
C VAL A 236 -8.00 9.40 -12.59
N LEU A 237 -7.96 9.87 -11.34
CA LEU A 237 -8.67 11.08 -10.93
C LEU A 237 -8.14 12.32 -11.67
N ALA A 238 -6.82 12.51 -11.66
CA ALA A 238 -6.19 13.66 -12.31
C ALA A 238 -6.45 13.68 -13.84
N CYS A 239 -6.41 12.50 -14.48
CA CYS A 239 -6.73 12.37 -15.89
C CYS A 239 -8.21 12.67 -16.19
N ALA A 240 -9.12 12.14 -15.38
CA ALA A 240 -10.56 12.41 -15.53
C ALA A 240 -10.87 13.91 -15.38
N GLN A 241 -10.22 14.59 -14.43
CA GLN A 241 -10.32 16.04 -14.25
C GLN A 241 -9.79 16.80 -15.48
N ALA A 242 -8.61 16.42 -16.00
CA ALA A 242 -8.02 17.06 -17.17
C ALA A 242 -8.92 16.91 -18.42
N VAL A 243 -9.41 15.69 -18.67
CA VAL A 243 -10.33 15.39 -19.78
C VAL A 243 -11.62 16.19 -19.68
N GLN A 244 -12.22 16.25 -18.49
CA GLN A 244 -13.45 16.99 -18.24
C GLN A 244 -13.25 18.49 -18.41
N ASN A 245 -12.18 19.05 -17.85
CA ASN A 245 -11.86 20.48 -17.94
C ASN A 245 -11.56 20.92 -19.39
N ALA A 246 -10.93 20.05 -20.17
CA ALA A 246 -10.67 20.28 -21.57
C ALA A 246 -11.92 20.12 -22.48
N GLY A 247 -13.02 19.56 -21.95
CA GLY A 247 -14.18 19.19 -22.76
C GLY A 247 -13.83 18.16 -23.83
N SER A 248 -12.83 17.31 -23.57
CA SER A 248 -12.34 16.29 -24.50
C SER A 248 -13.29 15.09 -24.57
N SER A 249 -13.31 14.44 -25.74
CA SER A 249 -14.05 13.18 -25.94
C SER A 249 -13.27 11.93 -25.57
N ILE A 250 -12.00 12.07 -25.19
CA ILE A 250 -11.15 10.98 -24.75
C ILE A 250 -11.77 10.30 -23.53
N LYS A 251 -11.69 8.99 -23.47
CA LYS A 251 -12.17 8.21 -22.33
C LYS A 251 -11.02 7.87 -21.38
N VAL A 252 -11.36 7.69 -20.13
CA VAL A 252 -10.42 7.33 -19.07
C VAL A 252 -10.80 5.94 -18.54
N ALA A 253 -9.90 5.00 -18.70
CA ALA A 253 -9.96 3.67 -18.09
C ALA A 253 -9.01 3.62 -16.89
N GLY A 254 -9.26 2.76 -15.91
CA GLY A 254 -8.28 2.60 -14.84
C GLY A 254 -8.81 2.07 -13.53
N LEU A 255 -7.97 2.27 -12.50
CA LEU A 255 -8.22 1.85 -11.13
C LEU A 255 -8.45 3.10 -10.27
N GLY A 256 -9.61 3.21 -9.63
CA GLY A 256 -9.97 4.42 -8.91
C GLY A 256 -10.76 4.17 -7.64
N LEU A 257 -10.56 5.03 -6.63
CA LEU A 257 -11.41 5.04 -5.44
C LEU A 257 -12.79 5.60 -5.77
N PRO A 258 -13.87 4.89 -5.41
CA PRO A 258 -15.22 5.38 -5.64
C PRO A 258 -15.49 6.75 -5.02
N SER A 259 -14.98 7.01 -3.81
CA SER A 259 -15.15 8.31 -3.12
C SER A 259 -14.55 9.48 -3.90
N GLU A 260 -13.47 9.27 -4.63
CA GLU A 260 -12.82 10.31 -5.43
C GLU A 260 -13.42 10.42 -6.84
N MET A 261 -13.83 9.29 -7.42
CA MET A 261 -14.25 9.18 -8.82
C MET A 261 -15.76 9.34 -9.02
N ASN A 262 -16.56 9.44 -7.97
CA ASN A 262 -18.04 9.51 -8.04
C ASN A 262 -18.55 10.64 -8.99
N GLY A 263 -17.83 11.76 -9.10
CA GLY A 263 -18.21 12.84 -10.02
C GLY A 263 -17.74 12.67 -11.46
N TYR A 264 -16.97 11.63 -11.78
CA TYR A 264 -16.31 11.40 -13.06
C TYR A 264 -16.70 10.09 -13.75
N VAL A 265 -17.46 9.22 -13.04
CA VAL A 265 -17.87 7.91 -13.53
C VAL A 265 -19.31 7.93 -14.00
N GLY A 266 -19.54 7.61 -15.27
CA GLY A 266 -20.84 7.55 -15.90
C GLY A 266 -20.77 7.52 -17.42
N ALA A 267 -21.87 7.15 -18.10
CA ALA A 267 -21.89 6.94 -19.55
C ALA A 267 -21.46 8.17 -20.35
N ASP A 268 -21.88 9.36 -19.91
CA ASP A 268 -21.57 10.63 -20.58
C ASP A 268 -20.36 11.36 -19.96
N LEU A 269 -19.74 10.77 -18.93
CA LEU A 269 -18.59 11.31 -18.23
C LEU A 269 -17.26 10.78 -18.81
N PRO A 270 -16.12 11.36 -18.41
CA PRO A 270 -14.80 10.92 -18.87
C PRO A 270 -14.55 9.43 -18.68
N CYS A 271 -14.98 8.86 -17.55
CA CYS A 271 -14.78 7.47 -17.18
C CYS A 271 -16.13 6.72 -17.22
N PRO A 272 -16.46 5.96 -18.25
CA PRO A 272 -17.72 5.20 -18.31
C PRO A 272 -17.86 4.20 -17.16
N TYR A 273 -16.78 3.54 -16.79
CA TYR A 273 -16.63 2.62 -15.66
C TYR A 273 -15.15 2.43 -15.34
N MET A 274 -14.87 2.01 -14.12
CA MET A 274 -13.52 1.73 -13.64
C MET A 274 -13.52 0.50 -12.74
N PHE A 275 -12.34 0.09 -12.31
CA PHE A 275 -12.20 -1.05 -11.39
C PHE A 275 -11.42 -0.66 -10.14
N LEU A 276 -11.62 -1.41 -9.09
CA LEU A 276 -10.76 -1.48 -7.91
C LEU A 276 -11.16 -2.73 -7.11
N TRP A 277 -10.47 -2.99 -6.03
CA TRP A 277 -10.78 -3.91 -4.93
C TRP A 277 -11.01 -3.12 -3.65
N ASN A 278 -11.37 -3.77 -2.56
CA ASN A 278 -11.52 -3.10 -1.28
C ASN A 278 -10.15 -2.95 -0.57
N PRO A 279 -9.55 -1.75 -0.50
CA PRO A 279 -8.25 -1.55 0.15
C PRO A 279 -8.30 -1.81 1.66
N ILE A 280 -9.45 -1.63 2.31
CA ILE A 280 -9.62 -1.94 3.73
C ILE A 280 -9.44 -3.44 3.95
N GLU A 281 -10.04 -4.29 3.11
CA GLU A 281 -9.91 -5.74 3.19
C GLU A 281 -8.47 -6.21 2.93
N VAL A 282 -7.74 -5.53 2.04
CA VAL A 282 -6.31 -5.81 1.81
C VAL A 282 -5.50 -5.59 3.08
N GLY A 283 -5.69 -4.45 3.74
CA GLY A 283 -5.02 -4.13 5.01
C GLY A 283 -5.36 -5.11 6.13
N GLU A 284 -6.65 -5.42 6.31
CA GLU A 284 -7.10 -6.42 7.29
C GLU A 284 -6.46 -7.78 7.04
N THR A 285 -6.46 -8.22 5.79
CA THR A 285 -5.88 -9.52 5.39
C THR A 285 -4.38 -9.57 5.65
N ALA A 286 -3.66 -8.47 5.52
CA ALA A 286 -2.24 -8.41 5.83
C ALA A 286 -1.98 -8.63 7.34
N ALA A 287 -2.78 -8.05 8.23
CA ALA A 287 -2.69 -8.31 9.66
C ALA A 287 -2.99 -9.79 9.98
N TYR A 288 -4.01 -10.37 9.35
CA TYR A 288 -4.36 -11.77 9.52
C TYR A 288 -3.30 -12.73 8.96
N ALA A 289 -2.65 -12.38 7.86
CA ALA A 289 -1.55 -13.16 7.29
C ALA A 289 -0.33 -13.20 8.22
N ILE A 290 0.03 -12.06 8.83
CA ILE A 290 1.08 -12.01 9.86
C ILE A 290 0.71 -12.95 11.01
N GLN A 291 -0.48 -12.84 11.56
CA GLN A 291 -0.94 -13.69 12.66
C GLN A 291 -0.93 -15.17 12.28
N ALA A 292 -1.40 -15.51 11.09
CA ALA A 292 -1.43 -16.89 10.60
C ALA A 292 -0.02 -17.51 10.53
N ILE A 293 0.98 -16.73 10.14
CA ILE A 293 2.38 -17.18 10.12
C ILE A 293 2.92 -17.33 11.54
N ILE A 294 2.63 -16.40 12.47
CA ILE A 294 3.05 -16.49 13.87
C ILE A 294 2.45 -17.73 14.54
N ASP A 295 1.17 -18.02 14.28
CA ASP A 295 0.46 -19.16 14.83
C ASP A 295 0.84 -20.50 14.18
N GLY A 296 1.68 -20.47 13.13
CA GLY A 296 2.09 -21.65 12.38
C GLY A 296 0.97 -22.28 11.54
N LEU A 297 -0.07 -21.52 11.21
CA LEU A 297 -1.17 -21.96 10.33
C LEU A 297 -0.71 -22.01 8.87
N THR A 298 0.26 -21.21 8.52
CA THR A 298 0.94 -21.21 7.22
C THR A 298 2.41 -20.83 7.39
N THR A 299 3.24 -21.30 6.47
CA THR A 299 4.64 -20.86 6.33
C THR A 299 4.83 -19.98 5.07
N GLY A 300 3.76 -19.77 4.31
CA GLY A 300 3.81 -19.16 2.99
C GLY A 300 4.22 -20.15 1.89
N THR A 301 4.16 -21.45 2.12
CA THR A 301 4.50 -22.47 1.12
C THR A 301 3.34 -22.74 0.18
N VAL A 302 3.61 -22.82 -1.12
CA VAL A 302 2.62 -23.06 -2.17
C VAL A 302 1.76 -24.31 -1.85
N GLY A 303 0.45 -24.14 -1.97
CA GLY A 303 -0.55 -25.18 -1.70
C GLY A 303 -0.99 -25.27 -0.25
N GLU A 304 -0.38 -24.53 0.68
CA GLU A 304 -0.94 -24.39 2.01
C GLU A 304 -2.26 -23.62 1.98
N GLU A 305 -3.14 -23.96 2.90
CA GLU A 305 -4.43 -23.30 3.06
C GLU A 305 -4.59 -22.91 4.54
N PHE A 306 -5.04 -21.68 4.78
CA PHE A 306 -5.35 -21.22 6.13
C PHE A 306 -6.63 -20.38 6.15
N THR A 307 -7.35 -20.44 7.26
CA THR A 307 -8.53 -19.61 7.50
C THR A 307 -8.13 -18.45 8.39
N ALA A 308 -8.33 -17.23 7.92
CA ALA A 308 -8.05 -16.00 8.63
C ALA A 308 -9.13 -15.70 9.69
N ALA A 309 -8.85 -14.73 10.57
CA ALA A 309 -9.75 -14.36 11.66
C ALA A 309 -11.12 -13.83 11.20
N ASN A 310 -11.22 -13.30 9.98
CA ASN A 310 -12.48 -12.89 9.35
C ASN A 310 -13.32 -14.06 8.82
N GLY A 311 -12.80 -15.31 8.90
CA GLY A 311 -13.45 -16.51 8.40
C GLY A 311 -13.18 -16.83 6.93
N ASN A 312 -12.47 -15.97 6.20
CA ASN A 312 -12.06 -16.24 4.84
C ASN A 312 -10.92 -17.27 4.81
N THR A 313 -10.97 -18.17 3.83
CA THR A 313 -9.93 -19.16 3.60
C THR A 313 -9.10 -18.77 2.39
N TYR A 314 -7.78 -18.74 2.56
CA TYR A 314 -6.81 -18.39 1.53
C TYR A 314 -5.94 -19.59 1.20
N VAL A 315 -5.65 -19.75 -0.09
CA VAL A 315 -4.70 -20.74 -0.60
C VAL A 315 -3.43 -20.00 -1.02
N VAL A 316 -2.29 -20.49 -0.58
CA VAL A 316 -0.99 -19.94 -0.99
C VAL A 316 -0.68 -20.40 -2.41
N LEU A 317 -0.61 -19.44 -3.32
CA LEU A 317 -0.30 -19.63 -4.73
C LEU A 317 1.19 -19.39 -5.00
N ASP A 318 1.66 -19.90 -6.14
CA ASP A 318 3.04 -19.68 -6.58
C ASP A 318 3.28 -18.20 -6.98
N ALA A 319 4.54 -17.81 -6.95
CA ALA A 319 4.99 -16.59 -7.59
C ALA A 319 4.71 -16.61 -9.10
N ASP A 320 4.55 -15.45 -9.72
CA ASP A 320 4.50 -15.32 -11.18
C ASP A 320 5.51 -14.28 -11.67
N PRO A 321 6.79 -14.66 -11.78
CA PRO A 321 7.84 -13.73 -12.22
C PRO A 321 7.62 -13.18 -13.63
N SER A 322 6.77 -13.84 -14.47
CA SER A 322 6.46 -13.35 -15.81
C SER A 322 5.71 -12.03 -15.83
N VAL A 323 5.07 -11.70 -14.71
CA VAL A 323 4.37 -10.43 -14.47
C VAL A 323 4.88 -9.71 -13.23
N GLY A 324 6.10 -10.00 -12.76
CA GLY A 324 6.78 -9.28 -11.70
C GLY A 324 6.41 -9.67 -10.27
N VAL A 325 5.60 -10.73 -10.05
CA VAL A 325 5.32 -11.27 -8.71
C VAL A 325 6.43 -12.23 -8.31
N GLN A 326 7.21 -11.85 -7.31
CA GLN A 326 8.43 -12.55 -6.88
C GLN A 326 8.19 -13.49 -5.69
N SER A 327 7.17 -13.21 -4.88
CA SER A 327 6.85 -13.97 -3.66
C SER A 327 5.67 -14.91 -3.89
N THR A 328 5.57 -15.97 -3.10
CA THR A 328 4.33 -16.73 -2.96
C THR A 328 3.23 -15.80 -2.48
N GLN A 329 1.99 -16.02 -2.90
CA GLN A 329 0.94 -15.05 -2.73
C GLN A 329 -0.40 -15.66 -2.32
N ILE A 330 -1.23 -14.87 -1.65
CA ILE A 330 -2.66 -15.09 -1.53
C ILE A 330 -3.39 -13.98 -2.27
N ILE A 331 -4.55 -14.29 -2.86
CA ILE A 331 -5.39 -13.31 -3.56
C ILE A 331 -6.55 -12.94 -2.65
N VAL A 332 -6.72 -11.62 -2.38
CA VAL A 332 -7.81 -11.11 -1.53
C VAL A 332 -9.15 -11.22 -2.27
N GLY A 333 -9.20 -10.78 -3.52
CA GLY A 333 -10.41 -10.90 -4.33
C GLY A 333 -10.20 -10.48 -5.79
N PRO A 334 -11.24 -10.61 -6.65
CA PRO A 334 -11.18 -10.11 -8.01
C PRO A 334 -11.32 -8.59 -8.07
N PRO A 335 -10.89 -7.93 -9.16
CA PRO A 335 -11.25 -6.54 -9.42
C PRO A 335 -12.76 -6.38 -9.52
N TYR A 336 -13.32 -5.38 -8.83
CA TYR A 336 -14.74 -5.05 -8.85
C TYR A 336 -15.00 -3.84 -9.76
N ALA A 337 -16.07 -3.91 -10.56
CA ALA A 337 -16.42 -2.85 -11.51
C ALA A 337 -17.31 -1.79 -10.85
N PHE A 338 -16.93 -0.52 -10.99
CA PHE A 338 -17.71 0.65 -10.58
C PHE A 338 -18.21 1.38 -11.82
N ASN A 339 -19.49 1.68 -11.83
CA ASN A 339 -20.17 2.39 -12.89
C ASN A 339 -21.25 3.33 -12.30
N ALA A 340 -22.04 3.99 -13.16
CA ALA A 340 -23.06 4.92 -12.72
C ALA A 340 -24.10 4.34 -11.75
N ASP A 341 -24.34 3.01 -11.80
CA ASP A 341 -25.39 2.37 -11.01
C ASP A 341 -24.96 2.12 -9.56
N ASN A 342 -23.66 1.96 -9.30
CA ASN A 342 -23.16 1.53 -7.98
C ASN A 342 -22.13 2.46 -7.35
N ILE A 343 -21.50 3.37 -8.11
CA ILE A 343 -20.37 4.16 -7.58
C ILE A 343 -20.77 5.06 -6.40
N ALA A 344 -21.98 5.59 -6.40
CA ALA A 344 -22.46 6.48 -5.33
C ALA A 344 -22.59 5.74 -3.98
N GLU A 345 -23.02 4.47 -4.00
CA GLU A 345 -23.09 3.62 -2.81
C GLU A 345 -21.69 3.31 -2.28
N TRP A 346 -20.79 2.91 -3.17
CA TRP A 346 -19.42 2.57 -2.79
C TRP A 346 -18.57 3.78 -2.36
N ALA A 347 -18.90 4.98 -2.83
CA ALA A 347 -18.25 6.21 -2.41
C ALA A 347 -18.45 6.54 -0.91
N GLU A 348 -19.45 5.94 -0.27
CA GLU A 348 -19.67 6.05 1.18
C GLU A 348 -18.84 5.01 1.97
N VAL A 349 -18.24 4.03 1.28
CA VAL A 349 -17.47 2.96 1.91
C VAL A 349 -15.98 3.27 1.86
N TYR A 350 -15.46 3.60 0.68
CA TYR A 350 -14.03 3.95 0.50
C TYR A 350 -13.72 4.75 -0.75
#